data_f6c0ff68ec2c46988b411bca055bec7b
#
_entry.id   f6c0ff68ec2c46988b411bca055bec7b
#
_cell.length_a   1.000
_cell.length_b   1.000
_cell.length_c   1.000
_cell.angle_alpha   90.00
_cell.angle_beta   90.00
_cell.angle_gamma   90.00
#
_symmetry.space_group_name_H-M   'P 1'
#
loop_
_entity.id
_entity.type
_entity.pdbx_description
1 polymer ?
#
loop_
_entity_poly.entity_id
_entity_poly.type
_entity_poly.pdbx_seq_one_letter_code
_entity_poly.pdbx_strand_id
1 'polypeptide(L)'
;MYKHILFATDLTEDTEYLLHKVRHICSLTNAKLSLIHVVEPLPGYSYAYLGIEDIEGQLIAEARQSIEKLGGQLNVTKNDQFTEVGPTKIKILKVADEIGADLIVCGSHGRHGLSLLLGSTANAILHGAKCDVLTVRLPEEQ
;
A
#
# COMPACT_ATOMS: atom_id res chain seq x y z
N MET A 1 4.64 5.39 -21.86
CA MET A 1 3.83 5.78 -20.71
C MET A 1 3.61 4.55 -19.83
N TYR A 2 3.11 4.72 -18.61
CA TYR A 2 3.00 3.63 -17.65
C TYR A 2 2.06 2.52 -18.12
N LYS A 3 2.48 1.27 -17.95
CA LYS A 3 1.73 0.08 -18.34
C LYS A 3 1.19 -0.69 -17.15
N HIS A 4 1.88 -0.64 -16.02
CA HIS A 4 1.48 -1.37 -14.82
C HIS A 4 1.81 -0.55 -13.56
N ILE A 5 0.78 -0.12 -12.86
CA ILE A 5 0.88 0.71 -11.66
C ILE A 5 0.61 -0.17 -10.44
N LEU A 6 1.47 -0.07 -9.43
CA LEU A 6 1.25 -0.68 -8.11
C LEU A 6 0.87 0.42 -7.13
N PHE A 7 -0.35 0.36 -6.61
CA PHE A 7 -0.82 1.26 -5.56
C PHE A 7 -0.60 0.62 -4.20
N ALA A 8 0.31 1.20 -3.43
CA ALA A 8 0.62 0.77 -2.07
C ALA A 8 -0.22 1.60 -1.09
N THR A 9 -1.15 0.94 -0.42
CA THR A 9 -2.07 1.59 0.52
C THR A 9 -1.83 1.10 1.95
N ASP A 10 -1.95 2.01 2.92
CA ASP A 10 -1.93 1.67 4.34
C ASP A 10 -3.33 1.41 4.90
N LEU A 11 -4.36 1.44 4.05
CA LEU A 11 -5.77 1.22 4.39
C LEU A 11 -6.31 2.19 5.45
N THR A 12 -5.70 3.37 5.55
CA THR A 12 -6.20 4.44 6.43
C THR A 12 -7.29 5.26 5.73
N GLU A 13 -7.88 6.19 6.45
CA GLU A 13 -8.89 7.11 5.90
C GLU A 13 -8.37 7.95 4.73
N ASP A 14 -7.06 8.16 4.63
CA ASP A 14 -6.44 8.87 3.51
C ASP A 14 -6.55 8.11 2.18
N THR A 15 -6.90 6.83 2.22
CA THR A 15 -7.06 6.01 1.04
C THR A 15 -8.06 6.61 0.05
N GLU A 16 -9.16 7.18 0.52
CA GLU A 16 -10.16 7.82 -0.34
C GLU A 16 -9.55 8.97 -1.16
N TYR A 17 -8.71 9.78 -0.54
CA TYR A 17 -8.00 10.85 -1.23
C TYR A 17 -7.07 10.31 -2.30
N LEU A 18 -6.34 9.26 -1.98
CA LEU A 18 -5.42 8.60 -2.91
C LEU A 18 -6.14 7.93 -4.07
N LEU A 19 -7.33 7.38 -3.84
CA LEU A 19 -8.14 6.75 -4.88
C LEU A 19 -8.42 7.68 -6.05
N HIS A 20 -8.76 8.92 -5.79
CA HIS A 20 -9.03 9.90 -6.84
C HIS A 20 -7.79 10.11 -7.70
N LYS A 21 -6.63 10.23 -7.08
CA LYS A 21 -5.36 10.41 -7.81
C LYS A 21 -5.03 9.18 -8.66
N VAL A 22 -5.16 8.00 -8.07
CA VAL A 22 -4.87 6.74 -8.77
C VAL A 22 -5.79 6.54 -9.97
N ARG A 23 -7.10 6.76 -9.79
CA ARG A 23 -8.06 6.66 -10.89
C ARG A 23 -7.71 7.60 -12.04
N HIS A 24 -7.34 8.83 -11.70
CA HIS A 24 -6.97 9.82 -12.70
C HIS A 24 -5.76 9.37 -13.51
N ILE A 25 -4.71 8.90 -12.84
CA ILE A 25 -3.50 8.41 -13.50
C ILE A 25 -3.82 7.20 -14.38
N CYS A 26 -4.62 6.27 -13.90
CA CYS A 26 -5.03 5.09 -14.67
C CYS A 26 -5.82 5.50 -15.92
N SER A 27 -6.72 6.47 -15.82
CA SER A 27 -7.50 6.94 -16.95
C SER A 27 -6.64 7.61 -18.02
N LEU A 28 -5.60 8.33 -17.61
CA LEU A 28 -4.69 9.00 -18.54
C LEU A 28 -3.73 8.05 -19.25
N THR A 29 -3.32 6.98 -18.57
CA THR A 29 -2.28 6.06 -19.06
C THR A 29 -2.85 4.77 -19.61
N ASN A 30 -4.08 4.43 -19.28
CA ASN A 30 -4.70 3.13 -19.57
C ASN A 30 -3.88 1.96 -18.99
N ALA A 31 -3.19 2.20 -17.88
CA ALA A 31 -2.34 1.22 -17.24
C ALA A 31 -3.14 0.19 -16.44
N LYS A 32 -2.59 -1.03 -16.36
CA LYS A 32 -3.07 -2.04 -15.43
C LYS A 32 -2.78 -1.58 -14.00
N LEU A 33 -3.72 -1.81 -13.09
CA LEU A 33 -3.56 -1.43 -11.68
C LEU A 33 -3.52 -2.68 -10.81
N SER A 34 -2.52 -2.73 -9.93
CA SER A 34 -2.44 -3.71 -8.84
C SER A 34 -2.42 -2.98 -7.50
N LEU A 35 -2.93 -3.64 -6.47
CA LEU A 35 -3.02 -3.11 -5.11
C LEU A 35 -2.15 -3.92 -4.18
N ILE A 36 -1.49 -3.25 -3.24
CA ILE A 36 -0.76 -3.94 -2.17
C ILE A 36 -0.99 -3.25 -0.82
N HIS A 37 -1.21 -4.07 0.18
CA HIS A 37 -1.13 -3.67 1.59
C HIS A 37 -0.24 -4.66 2.31
N VAL A 38 0.63 -4.15 3.18
CA VAL A 38 1.54 -4.99 3.96
C VAL A 38 1.16 -4.88 5.43
N VAL A 39 0.85 -6.03 6.02
CA VAL A 39 0.59 -6.14 7.46
C VAL A 39 1.94 -6.25 8.16
N GLU A 40 2.24 -5.30 9.04
CA GLU A 40 3.43 -5.40 9.88
C GLU A 40 3.09 -6.24 11.11
N PRO A 41 3.82 -7.36 11.34
CA PRO A 41 3.54 -8.19 12.49
C PRO A 41 3.85 -7.45 13.79
N LEU A 42 3.03 -7.69 14.82
CA LEU A 42 3.33 -7.21 16.16
C LEU A 42 4.53 -7.97 16.73
N PRO A 43 5.29 -7.37 17.65
CA PRO A 43 6.33 -8.10 18.36
C PRO A 43 5.77 -9.36 19.02
N GLY A 44 6.54 -10.47 19.03
CA GLY A 44 6.07 -11.75 19.55
C GLY A 44 5.54 -11.68 20.98
N TYR A 45 6.15 -10.86 21.84
CA TYR A 45 5.68 -10.69 23.21
C TYR A 45 4.29 -10.07 23.31
N SER A 46 3.87 -9.30 22.28
CA SER A 46 2.54 -8.70 22.24
C SER A 46 1.44 -9.75 22.11
N TYR A 47 1.69 -10.79 21.31
CA TYR A 47 0.74 -11.90 21.16
C TYR A 47 0.55 -12.67 22.46
N ALA A 48 1.64 -12.97 23.16
CA ALA A 48 1.59 -13.67 24.44
C ALA A 48 0.84 -12.83 25.48
N TYR A 49 1.09 -11.53 25.51
CA TYR A 49 0.49 -10.61 26.48
C TYR A 49 -1.03 -10.49 26.28
N LEU A 50 -1.48 -10.47 25.04
CA LEU A 50 -2.90 -10.32 24.72
C LEU A 50 -3.69 -11.63 24.86
N GLY A 51 -3.01 -12.77 24.98
CA GLY A 51 -3.65 -14.07 25.13
C GLY A 51 -4.47 -14.51 23.92
N ILE A 52 -4.20 -13.97 22.76
CA ILE A 52 -4.90 -14.31 21.51
C ILE A 52 -3.96 -15.17 20.68
N GLU A 53 -4.40 -16.37 20.33
CA GLU A 53 -3.53 -17.36 19.67
C GLU A 53 -3.23 -17.04 18.21
N ASP A 54 -4.11 -16.32 17.49
CA ASP A 54 -3.94 -16.08 16.06
C ASP A 54 -4.26 -14.63 15.65
N ILE A 55 -3.61 -13.67 16.32
CA ILE A 55 -3.77 -12.25 15.98
C ILE A 55 -3.29 -11.97 14.57
N GLU A 56 -2.15 -12.53 14.17
CA GLU A 56 -1.58 -12.31 12.84
C GLU A 56 -2.53 -12.79 11.75
N GLY A 57 -3.11 -13.99 11.90
CA GLY A 57 -4.08 -14.50 10.95
C GLY A 57 -5.32 -13.62 10.85
N GLN A 58 -5.80 -13.08 11.97
CA GLN A 58 -6.93 -12.17 11.98
C GLN A 58 -6.61 -10.84 11.28
N LEU A 59 -5.43 -10.29 11.51
CA LEU A 59 -4.99 -9.05 10.86
C LEU A 59 -4.85 -9.22 9.35
N ILE A 60 -4.32 -10.36 8.92
CA ILE A 60 -4.21 -10.68 7.50
C ILE A 60 -5.60 -10.81 6.86
N ALA A 61 -6.52 -11.51 7.52
CA ALA A 61 -7.88 -11.69 7.01
C ALA A 61 -8.62 -10.36 6.87
N GLU A 62 -8.51 -9.47 7.86
CA GLU A 62 -9.11 -8.14 7.81
C GLU A 62 -8.50 -7.29 6.70
N ALA A 63 -7.19 -7.31 6.57
CA ALA A 63 -6.48 -6.59 5.52
C ALA A 63 -6.90 -7.08 4.13
N ARG A 64 -7.02 -8.40 3.97
CA ARG A 64 -7.44 -9.01 2.70
C ARG A 64 -8.87 -8.57 2.33
N GLN A 65 -9.78 -8.53 3.29
CA GLN A 65 -11.14 -8.04 3.07
C GLN A 65 -11.15 -6.56 2.66
N SER A 66 -10.34 -5.75 3.29
CA SER A 66 -10.23 -4.33 2.95
C SER A 66 -9.66 -4.12 1.55
N ILE A 67 -8.67 -4.93 1.16
CA ILE A 67 -8.10 -4.90 -0.20
C ILE A 67 -9.13 -5.38 -1.22
N GLU A 68 -9.94 -6.39 -0.92
CA GLU A 68 -11.01 -6.85 -1.81
C GLU A 68 -12.06 -5.75 -2.04
N LYS A 69 -12.43 -5.05 -0.99
CA LYS A 69 -13.37 -3.93 -1.08
C LYS A 69 -12.79 -2.81 -1.95
N LEU A 70 -11.54 -2.46 -1.72
CA LEU A 70 -10.85 -1.44 -2.51
C LEU A 70 -10.72 -1.87 -3.97
N GLY A 71 -10.41 -3.14 -4.20
CA GLY A 71 -10.35 -3.72 -5.55
C GLY A 71 -11.67 -3.60 -6.28
N GLY A 72 -12.79 -3.85 -5.59
CA GLY A 72 -14.11 -3.64 -6.16
C GLY A 72 -14.37 -2.20 -6.58
N GLN A 73 -13.91 -1.24 -5.80
CA GLN A 73 -14.04 0.19 -6.12
C GLN A 73 -13.20 0.60 -7.32
N LEU A 74 -12.05 -0.04 -7.52
CA LEU A 74 -11.09 0.30 -8.58
C LEU A 74 -11.12 -0.65 -9.77
N ASN A 75 -12.01 -1.62 -9.77
CA ASN A 75 -12.09 -2.68 -10.80
C ASN A 75 -10.79 -3.47 -10.93
N VAL A 76 -10.17 -3.78 -9.80
CA VAL A 76 -8.96 -4.61 -9.72
C VAL A 76 -9.36 -6.02 -9.30
N THR A 77 -9.00 -7.01 -10.11
CA THR A 77 -9.33 -8.41 -9.82
C THR A 77 -8.47 -8.98 -8.69
N LYS A 78 -8.89 -10.11 -8.13
CA LYS A 78 -8.16 -10.77 -7.03
C LYS A 78 -6.71 -11.10 -7.38
N ASN A 79 -6.42 -11.44 -8.63
CA ASN A 79 -5.06 -11.76 -9.06
C ASN A 79 -4.11 -10.56 -8.98
N ASP A 80 -4.66 -9.37 -8.95
CA ASP A 80 -3.90 -8.11 -8.88
C ASP A 80 -4.00 -7.44 -7.51
N GLN A 81 -4.48 -8.17 -6.52
CA GLN A 81 -4.59 -7.73 -5.12
C GLN A 81 -3.58 -8.50 -4.27
N PHE A 82 -2.71 -7.77 -3.58
CA PHE A 82 -1.65 -8.36 -2.77
C PHE A 82 -1.79 -7.94 -1.32
N THR A 83 -1.85 -8.93 -0.43
CA THR A 83 -1.80 -8.73 1.02
C THR A 83 -0.59 -9.52 1.51
N GLU A 84 0.43 -8.80 1.96
CA GLU A 84 1.70 -9.39 2.36
C GLU A 84 1.96 -9.14 3.85
N VAL A 85 2.88 -9.90 4.44
CA VAL A 85 3.30 -9.76 5.83
C VAL A 85 4.80 -9.53 5.87
N GLY A 86 5.22 -8.60 6.68
CA GLY A 86 6.65 -8.36 6.87
C GLY A 86 7.00 -6.88 6.89
N PRO A 87 8.27 -6.53 6.70
CA PRO A 87 8.64 -5.12 6.58
C PRO A 87 7.98 -4.52 5.34
N THR A 88 7.23 -3.43 5.55
CA THR A 88 6.39 -2.82 4.50
C THR A 88 7.18 -2.48 3.25
N LYS A 89 8.28 -1.74 3.40
CA LYS A 89 9.11 -1.31 2.27
C LYS A 89 9.66 -2.47 1.46
N ILE A 90 10.11 -3.53 2.14
CA ILE A 90 10.72 -4.69 1.48
C ILE A 90 9.67 -5.43 0.64
N LYS A 91 8.49 -5.63 1.19
CA LYS A 91 7.41 -6.35 0.50
C LYS A 91 6.85 -5.57 -0.68
N ILE A 92 6.70 -4.25 -0.55
CA ILE A 92 6.25 -3.40 -1.66
C ILE A 92 7.24 -3.47 -2.81
N LEU A 93 8.54 -3.30 -2.53
CA LEU A 93 9.57 -3.34 -3.56
C LEU A 93 9.67 -4.71 -4.23
N LYS A 94 9.55 -5.77 -3.44
CA LYS A 94 9.57 -7.15 -3.94
C LYS A 94 8.41 -7.40 -4.90
N VAL A 95 7.18 -7.06 -4.52
CA VAL A 95 6.01 -7.27 -5.35
C VAL A 95 6.08 -6.41 -6.62
N ALA A 96 6.50 -5.15 -6.49
CA ALA A 96 6.66 -4.27 -7.64
C ALA A 96 7.61 -4.90 -8.69
N ASP A 97 8.70 -5.47 -8.23
CA ASP A 97 9.68 -6.14 -9.10
C ASP A 97 9.10 -7.41 -9.73
N GLU A 98 8.43 -8.24 -8.94
CA GLU A 98 7.81 -9.49 -9.40
C GLU A 98 6.73 -9.28 -10.47
N ILE A 99 5.91 -8.25 -10.34
CA ILE A 99 4.82 -7.99 -11.29
C ILE A 99 5.25 -7.09 -12.45
N GLY A 100 6.47 -6.57 -12.43
CA GLY A 100 6.96 -5.67 -13.47
C GLY A 100 6.28 -4.31 -13.44
N ALA A 101 5.96 -3.79 -12.25
CA ALA A 101 5.39 -2.45 -12.13
C ALA A 101 6.37 -1.39 -12.62
N ASP A 102 5.89 -0.45 -13.40
CA ASP A 102 6.69 0.68 -13.87
C ASP A 102 6.38 1.99 -13.17
N LEU A 103 5.38 1.97 -12.27
CA LEU A 103 5.07 3.07 -11.37
C LEU A 103 4.54 2.53 -10.05
N ILE A 104 5.10 3.01 -8.94
CA ILE A 104 4.54 2.79 -7.60
C ILE A 104 3.89 4.09 -7.15
N VAL A 105 2.65 4.02 -6.66
CA VAL A 105 1.95 5.17 -6.08
C VAL A 105 1.76 4.92 -4.60
N CYS A 106 2.16 5.88 -3.77
CA CYS A 106 1.99 5.80 -2.32
C CYS A 106 1.74 7.19 -1.72
N GLY A 107 1.27 7.24 -0.49
CA GLY A 107 1.13 8.49 0.24
C GLY A 107 2.47 8.98 0.78
N SER A 108 2.60 10.27 1.00
CA SER A 108 3.85 10.89 1.45
C SER A 108 4.21 10.56 2.89
N HIS A 109 3.24 10.20 3.73
CA HIS A 109 3.48 9.82 5.12
C HIS A 109 2.45 8.78 5.55
N GLY A 110 2.79 8.02 6.59
CA GLY A 110 1.90 7.03 7.15
C GLY A 110 0.98 7.63 8.22
N ARG A 111 0.33 6.73 8.96
CA ARG A 111 -0.72 7.05 9.96
C ARG A 111 -0.32 8.13 10.97
N HIS A 112 0.96 8.19 11.35
CA HIS A 112 1.48 9.12 12.35
C HIS A 112 2.55 10.03 11.78
N GLY A 113 2.60 10.21 10.45
CA GLY A 113 3.60 11.04 9.79
C GLY A 113 3.40 12.53 10.08
N LEU A 114 4.51 13.26 10.16
CA LEU A 114 4.48 14.71 10.23
C LEU A 114 4.26 15.27 8.84
N SER A 115 3.40 16.28 8.72
CA SER A 115 2.99 16.85 7.43
C SER A 115 4.16 17.44 6.60
N LEU A 116 5.26 17.79 7.26
CA LEU A 116 6.40 18.42 6.60
C LEU A 116 7.50 17.43 6.18
N LEU A 117 7.42 16.18 6.63
CA LEU A 117 8.44 15.16 6.37
C LEU A 117 7.87 14.02 5.57
N LEU A 118 8.68 13.50 4.66
CA LEU A 118 8.35 12.28 3.94
C LEU A 118 8.39 11.11 4.94
N GLY A 119 7.36 10.27 4.94
CA GLY A 119 7.29 9.10 5.80
C GLY A 119 8.43 8.11 5.51
N SER A 120 8.80 7.31 6.50
CA SER A 120 9.92 6.37 6.38
C SER A 120 9.69 5.35 5.26
N THR A 121 8.47 4.86 5.10
CA THR A 121 8.12 3.90 4.05
C THR A 121 8.22 4.55 2.66
N ALA A 122 7.63 5.74 2.47
CA ALA A 122 7.70 6.45 1.20
C ALA A 122 9.15 6.77 0.82
N ASN A 123 9.94 7.23 1.78
CA ASN A 123 11.36 7.50 1.58
C ASN A 123 12.14 6.25 1.17
N ALA A 124 11.90 5.13 1.84
CA ALA A 124 12.56 3.86 1.52
C ALA A 124 12.16 3.34 0.13
N ILE A 125 10.90 3.51 -0.26
CA ILE A 125 10.43 3.13 -1.59
C ILE A 125 11.13 3.98 -2.66
N LEU A 126 11.19 5.29 -2.46
CA LEU A 126 11.88 6.18 -3.39
C LEU A 126 13.34 5.79 -3.62
N HIS A 127 14.04 5.41 -2.56
CA HIS A 127 15.46 5.04 -2.65
C HIS A 127 15.68 3.64 -3.19
N GLY A 128 14.76 2.70 -2.93
CA GLY A 128 14.94 1.29 -3.30
C GLY A 128 14.26 0.85 -4.58
N ALA A 129 13.35 1.63 -5.13
CA ALA A 129 12.58 1.23 -6.29
C ALA A 129 13.44 1.22 -7.56
N LYS A 130 13.16 0.25 -8.43
CA LYS A 130 13.76 0.15 -9.77
C LYS A 130 12.87 0.77 -10.84
N CYS A 131 11.76 1.36 -10.44
CA CYS A 131 10.81 2.03 -11.32
C CYS A 131 10.48 3.42 -10.77
N ASP A 132 9.67 4.15 -11.50
CA ASP A 132 9.20 5.47 -11.06
C ASP A 132 8.32 5.34 -9.82
N VAL A 133 8.37 6.36 -8.97
CA VAL A 133 7.57 6.43 -7.74
C VAL A 133 6.86 7.78 -7.71
N LEU A 134 5.55 7.73 -7.57
CA LEU A 134 4.73 8.92 -7.30
C LEU A 134 4.33 8.92 -5.84
N THR A 135 4.84 9.89 -5.12
CA THR A 135 4.47 10.09 -3.72
C THR A 135 3.45 11.22 -3.65
N VAL A 136 2.23 10.88 -3.27
CA VAL A 136 1.14 11.84 -3.20
C VAL A 136 1.12 12.49 -1.83
N ARG A 137 1.16 13.82 -1.80
CA ARG A 137 1.06 14.56 -0.55
C ARG A 137 -0.35 14.43 0.01
N LEU A 138 -0.45 13.93 1.23
CA LEU A 138 -1.73 13.79 1.90
C LEU A 138 -2.15 15.12 2.53
N PRO A 139 -3.48 15.39 2.62
CA PRO A 139 -3.94 16.62 3.24
C PRO A 139 -3.57 16.64 4.73
N GLU A 140 -3.32 17.84 5.23
CA GLU A 140 -3.07 18.03 6.66
C GLU A 140 -4.38 17.84 7.44
N GLU A 141 -4.29 17.22 8.61
CA GLU A 141 -5.41 17.15 9.53
C GLU A 141 -5.67 18.56 10.10
N GLN A 142 -6.91 18.96 10.03
CA GLN A 142 -7.33 20.23 10.61
C GLN A 142 -7.89 20.04 12.00
#